data_fd1617f6d35faab0068b057da951553e
#
_entry.id   fd1617f6d35faab0068b057da951553e
#
_cell.length_a   1.000
_cell.length_b   1.000
_cell.length_c   1.000
_cell.angle_alpha   90.00
_cell.angle_beta   90.00
_cell.angle_gamma   90.00
#
_symmetry.space_group_name_H-M   'P 1'
#
loop_
_entity.id
_entity.type
_entity.pdbx_description
1 polymer ?
#
loop_
_entity_poly.entity_id
_entity_poly.type
_entity_poly.pdbx_seq_one_letter_code
_entity_poly.pdbx_strand_id
1 'polypeptide(L)'
;MYKLDKKKLISFIEKLSSGSVLVLGDIILDEFVIGSPERISREAPVIILEHMSSEFALGGASNAAHNISSLNAKCYLVGVVGEDLYSKALETECIKNKINPGLVFDKTRPTTVKTRLLSTAHKHPTSSIIFKQQLLRLDRLSRDTISSKIEDELVKKIESNIEKVKTLLISDYNLSICSKKLISHAIKISKENNVSLIVDSGHDFERFKGSFLITPNQPDTESAVGFLIEDKDSLIKAGSKLLKISCAENVLITRGSEGMALFNSSHPDDPFILPAFNASEVFDVTGAGDTVAGIVACAVSAKCPLELACTIGNLAASIVVKKYGTAVTTIKELTEHLETIS
;
A
#
# COMPACT_ATOMS: atom_id res chain seq x y z
N MET A 1 6.69 24.39 14.85
CA MET A 1 7.65 23.65 14.01
C MET A 1 7.93 22.32 14.69
N TYR A 2 7.52 21.19 14.10
CA TYR A 2 7.77 19.86 14.66
C TYR A 2 9.28 19.61 14.74
N LYS A 3 9.82 19.47 15.96
CA LYS A 3 11.24 19.19 16.15
C LYS A 3 11.43 17.67 16.08
N LEU A 4 12.01 17.20 15.00
CA LEU A 4 12.25 15.79 14.76
C LEU A 4 13.26 15.25 15.79
N ASP A 5 12.81 14.38 16.67
CA ASP A 5 13.70 13.65 17.58
C ASP A 5 14.28 12.42 16.86
N LYS A 6 15.37 12.65 16.14
CA LYS A 6 16.04 11.60 15.34
C LYS A 6 16.44 10.38 16.18
N LYS A 7 16.93 10.57 17.41
CA LYS A 7 17.36 9.45 18.28
C LYS A 7 16.17 8.56 18.63
N LYS A 8 15.04 9.18 18.97
CA LYS A 8 13.80 8.47 19.28
C LYS A 8 13.27 7.73 18.05
N LEU A 9 13.30 8.38 16.88
CA LEU A 9 12.87 7.76 15.61
C LEU A 9 13.73 6.53 15.27
N ILE A 10 15.06 6.63 15.32
CA ILE A 10 15.99 5.52 15.09
C ILE A 10 15.67 4.35 16.00
N SER A 11 15.44 4.60 17.30
CA SER A 11 15.12 3.55 18.25
C SER A 11 13.83 2.78 17.93
N PHE A 12 12.85 3.43 17.28
CA PHE A 12 11.63 2.77 16.80
C PHE A 12 11.83 2.10 15.44
N ILE A 13 12.60 2.69 14.54
CA ILE A 13 12.97 2.07 13.24
C ILE A 13 13.65 0.71 13.49
N GLU A 14 14.58 0.61 14.42
CA GLU A 14 15.27 -0.64 14.80
C GLU A 14 14.30 -1.71 15.33
N LYS A 15 13.20 -1.30 15.97
CA LYS A 15 12.19 -2.20 16.53
C LYS A 15 11.16 -2.69 15.50
N LEU A 16 11.13 -2.15 14.27
CA LEU A 16 10.16 -2.55 13.25
C LEU A 16 10.21 -4.05 12.94
N SER A 17 11.39 -4.66 13.03
CA SER A 17 11.56 -6.12 12.85
C SER A 17 10.79 -6.98 13.87
N SER A 18 10.36 -6.41 14.99
CA SER A 18 9.51 -7.10 15.97
C SER A 18 8.02 -7.06 15.63
N GLY A 19 7.64 -6.34 14.59
CA GLY A 19 6.26 -6.24 14.11
C GLY A 19 5.70 -7.57 13.61
N SER A 20 4.37 -7.70 13.70
CA SER A 20 3.63 -8.85 13.17
C SER A 20 2.29 -8.37 12.62
N VAL A 21 2.10 -8.50 11.32
CA VAL A 21 0.95 -7.93 10.61
C VAL A 21 0.28 -8.99 9.75
N LEU A 22 -1.05 -9.03 9.79
CA LEU A 22 -1.88 -9.73 8.83
C LEU A 22 -2.39 -8.71 7.81
N VAL A 23 -2.10 -8.90 6.54
CA VAL A 23 -2.63 -8.09 5.44
C VAL A 23 -3.77 -8.85 4.78
N LEU A 24 -4.93 -8.25 4.72
CA LEU A 24 -6.12 -8.74 4.02
C LEU A 24 -6.45 -7.77 2.88
N GLY A 25 -6.67 -8.26 1.66
CA GLY A 25 -7.13 -7.34 0.62
C GLY A 25 -6.98 -7.82 -0.80
N ASP A 26 -7.05 -6.86 -1.70
CA ASP A 26 -6.95 -7.07 -3.14
C ASP A 26 -5.50 -7.34 -3.55
N ILE A 27 -5.20 -8.61 -3.77
CA ILE A 27 -3.88 -9.07 -4.21
C ILE A 27 -3.70 -8.74 -5.68
N ILE A 28 -2.60 -8.07 -6.01
CA ILE A 28 -2.27 -7.65 -7.37
C ILE A 28 -0.85 -8.14 -7.70
N LEU A 29 -0.66 -8.66 -8.91
CA LEU A 29 0.66 -8.89 -9.49
C LEU A 29 0.94 -7.78 -10.50
N ASP A 30 2.00 -7.02 -10.31
CA ASP A 30 2.49 -6.10 -11.32
C ASP A 30 3.43 -6.84 -12.27
N GLU A 31 3.18 -6.78 -13.57
CA GLU A 31 4.00 -7.36 -14.63
C GLU A 31 4.61 -6.23 -15.46
N PHE A 32 5.93 -6.23 -15.59
CA PHE A 32 6.66 -5.29 -16.43
C PHE A 32 7.20 -6.02 -17.65
N VAL A 33 6.60 -5.81 -18.82
CA VAL A 33 7.06 -6.33 -20.10
C VAL A 33 7.92 -5.28 -20.77
N ILE A 34 9.22 -5.56 -20.88
CA ILE A 34 10.22 -4.64 -21.36
C ILE A 34 10.61 -5.02 -22.77
N GLY A 35 10.58 -4.07 -23.69
CA GLY A 35 10.95 -4.28 -25.08
C GLY A 35 11.74 -3.13 -25.70
N SER A 36 12.49 -3.47 -26.74
CA SER A 36 13.18 -2.50 -27.61
C SER A 36 12.23 -2.01 -28.70
N PRO A 37 12.14 -0.69 -28.96
CA PRO A 37 11.33 -0.17 -30.05
C PRO A 37 12.02 -0.47 -31.39
N GLU A 38 11.31 -1.18 -32.27
CA GLU A 38 11.79 -1.56 -33.59
C GLU A 38 11.32 -0.57 -34.69
N ARG A 39 10.02 -0.57 -34.94
CA ARG A 39 9.41 0.21 -36.05
C ARG A 39 7.92 0.41 -35.80
N ILE A 40 7.31 1.24 -36.61
CA ILE A 40 5.86 1.34 -36.71
C ILE A 40 5.33 0.12 -37.47
N SER A 41 4.24 -0.48 -37.00
CA SER A 41 3.57 -1.59 -37.65
C SER A 41 3.04 -1.16 -39.04
N ARG A 42 2.98 -2.13 -39.97
CA ARG A 42 2.33 -1.93 -41.26
C ARG A 42 0.81 -2.18 -41.21
N GLU A 43 0.35 -2.82 -40.13
CA GLU A 43 -1.05 -3.20 -39.96
C GLU A 43 -1.86 -2.09 -39.26
N ALA A 44 -1.22 -1.29 -38.41
CA ALA A 44 -1.83 -0.19 -37.69
C ALA A 44 -0.75 0.82 -37.25
N PRO A 45 -1.10 2.09 -36.95
CA PRO A 45 -0.14 3.10 -36.48
C PRO A 45 0.29 2.90 -35.02
N VAL A 46 0.81 1.71 -34.74
CA VAL A 46 1.32 1.31 -33.41
C VAL A 46 2.79 0.93 -33.49
N ILE A 47 3.52 1.19 -32.40
CA ILE A 47 4.92 0.78 -32.28
C ILE A 47 5.02 -0.73 -32.09
N ILE A 48 5.99 -1.35 -32.75
CA ILE A 48 6.39 -2.74 -32.49
C ILE A 48 7.53 -2.71 -31.48
N LEU A 49 7.35 -3.48 -30.39
CA LEU A 49 8.41 -3.74 -29.43
C LEU A 49 8.91 -5.17 -29.60
N GLU A 50 10.22 -5.32 -29.71
CA GLU A 50 10.87 -6.62 -29.58
C GLU A 50 11.05 -6.94 -28.09
N HIS A 51 10.49 -8.08 -27.64
CA HIS A 51 10.51 -8.48 -26.25
C HIS A 51 11.94 -8.74 -25.75
N MET A 52 12.33 -8.12 -24.64
CA MET A 52 13.63 -8.29 -23.99
C MET A 52 13.52 -9.09 -22.70
N SER A 53 12.62 -8.69 -21.80
CA SER A 53 12.40 -9.35 -20.52
C SER A 53 11.00 -9.12 -19.99
N SER A 54 10.56 -9.99 -19.08
CA SER A 54 9.38 -9.78 -18.24
C SER A 54 9.78 -9.95 -16.77
N GLU A 55 9.32 -9.03 -15.95
CA GLU A 55 9.59 -8.99 -14.51
C GLU A 55 8.27 -8.91 -13.75
N PHE A 56 8.18 -9.61 -12.62
CA PHE A 56 7.02 -9.53 -11.73
C PHE A 56 7.38 -8.80 -10.44
N ALA A 57 6.41 -8.04 -9.93
CA ALA A 57 6.49 -7.40 -8.62
C ALA A 57 5.16 -7.52 -7.87
N LEU A 58 5.22 -7.46 -6.56
CA LEU A 58 4.05 -7.49 -5.70
C LEU A 58 3.36 -6.12 -5.71
N GLY A 59 2.04 -6.08 -6.01
CA GLY A 59 1.21 -4.89 -6.07
C GLY A 59 0.01 -4.97 -5.13
N GLY A 60 -0.66 -3.84 -4.87
CA GLY A 60 -1.82 -3.77 -3.97
C GLY A 60 -1.53 -4.33 -2.58
N ALA A 61 -2.43 -5.15 -2.04
CA ALA A 61 -2.25 -5.77 -0.72
C ALA A 61 -0.93 -6.55 -0.60
N SER A 62 -0.46 -7.18 -1.70
CA SER A 62 0.83 -7.87 -1.69
C SER A 62 2.03 -6.90 -1.67
N ASN A 63 1.90 -5.66 -2.18
CA ASN A 63 2.92 -4.62 -2.03
C ASN A 63 2.99 -4.11 -0.59
N ALA A 64 1.85 -3.87 0.06
CA ALA A 64 1.82 -3.53 1.48
C ALA A 64 2.49 -4.63 2.33
N ALA A 65 2.21 -5.91 2.03
CA ALA A 65 2.87 -7.04 2.67
C ALA A 65 4.39 -7.08 2.41
N HIS A 66 4.83 -6.74 1.19
CA HIS A 66 6.25 -6.66 0.84
C HIS A 66 6.97 -5.55 1.61
N ASN A 67 6.35 -4.38 1.76
CA ASN A 67 6.89 -3.30 2.59
C ASN A 67 7.06 -3.71 4.06
N ILE A 68 6.15 -4.50 4.60
CA ILE A 68 6.25 -5.03 5.97
C ILE A 68 7.39 -6.05 6.07
N SER A 69 7.46 -7.01 5.15
CA SER A 69 8.46 -8.07 5.18
C SER A 69 9.89 -7.57 4.92
N SER A 70 10.04 -6.49 4.14
CA SER A 70 11.34 -5.84 3.88
C SER A 70 11.99 -5.24 5.14
N LEU A 71 11.19 -4.98 6.18
CA LEU A 71 11.64 -4.59 7.52
C LEU A 71 12.00 -5.78 8.42
N ASN A 72 12.05 -7.01 7.86
CA ASN A 72 12.19 -8.26 8.60
C ASN A 72 11.08 -8.52 9.65
N ALA A 73 9.94 -7.87 9.53
CA ALA A 73 8.76 -8.11 10.34
C ALA A 73 8.00 -9.35 9.88
N LYS A 74 7.22 -9.97 10.78
CA LYS A 74 6.36 -11.11 10.42
C LYS A 74 5.16 -10.62 9.61
N CYS A 75 4.97 -11.15 8.41
CA CYS A 75 3.87 -10.78 7.54
C CYS A 75 3.10 -12.00 7.05
N TYR A 76 1.78 -11.95 7.21
CA TYR A 76 0.82 -12.89 6.66
C TYR A 76 -0.03 -12.14 5.63
N LEU A 77 -0.25 -12.74 4.45
CA LEU A 77 -1.06 -12.15 3.39
C LEU A 77 -2.26 -13.03 3.12
N VAL A 78 -3.46 -12.48 3.18
CA VAL A 78 -4.73 -13.16 2.88
C VAL A 78 -5.47 -12.41 1.79
N GLY A 79 -5.91 -13.13 0.76
CA GLY A 79 -6.71 -12.58 -0.32
C GLY A 79 -7.01 -13.64 -1.38
N VAL A 80 -7.64 -13.23 -2.48
CA VAL A 80 -8.12 -14.13 -3.53
C VAL A 80 -7.26 -14.01 -4.77
N VAL A 81 -6.97 -15.17 -5.40
CA VAL A 81 -6.28 -15.29 -6.68
C VAL A 81 -7.02 -16.26 -7.58
N GLY A 82 -6.80 -16.19 -8.88
CA GLY A 82 -7.29 -17.19 -9.83
C GLY A 82 -6.50 -18.50 -9.77
N GLU A 83 -7.01 -19.57 -10.43
CA GLU A 83 -6.26 -20.80 -10.67
C GLU A 83 -5.51 -20.70 -12.02
N ASP A 84 -4.47 -19.86 -12.09
CA ASP A 84 -3.72 -19.58 -13.31
C ASP A 84 -2.19 -19.52 -13.06
N LEU A 85 -1.42 -19.24 -14.12
CA LEU A 85 0.04 -19.12 -14.01
C LEU A 85 0.48 -17.93 -13.16
N TYR A 86 -0.31 -16.87 -13.13
CA TYR A 86 0.02 -15.66 -12.38
C TYR A 86 -0.11 -15.86 -10.88
N SER A 87 -1.05 -16.70 -10.42
CA SER A 87 -1.15 -17.05 -9.00
C SER A 87 0.10 -17.80 -8.51
N LYS A 88 0.69 -18.68 -9.34
CA LYS A 88 1.94 -19.36 -9.02
C LYS A 88 3.14 -18.39 -8.97
N ALA A 89 3.20 -17.46 -9.91
CA ALA A 89 4.22 -16.43 -9.93
C ALA A 89 4.14 -15.55 -8.68
N LEU A 90 2.93 -15.13 -8.31
CA LEU A 90 2.66 -14.34 -7.10
C LEU A 90 3.04 -15.10 -5.83
N GLU A 91 2.67 -16.37 -5.70
CA GLU A 91 3.05 -17.21 -4.56
C GLU A 91 4.58 -17.32 -4.44
N THR A 92 5.26 -17.52 -5.58
CA THR A 92 6.73 -17.57 -5.64
C THR A 92 7.35 -16.25 -5.15
N GLU A 93 6.85 -15.10 -5.62
CA GLU A 93 7.34 -13.79 -5.17
C GLU A 93 7.02 -13.54 -3.68
N CYS A 94 5.87 -14.00 -3.16
CA CYS A 94 5.58 -13.92 -1.73
C CYS A 94 6.60 -14.69 -0.90
N ILE A 95 6.88 -15.94 -1.25
CA ILE A 95 7.83 -16.81 -0.54
C ILE A 95 9.24 -16.22 -0.58
N LYS A 96 9.69 -15.80 -1.76
CA LYS A 96 11.00 -15.16 -1.98
C LYS A 96 11.19 -13.93 -1.07
N ASN A 97 10.12 -13.17 -0.87
CA ASN A 97 10.10 -11.98 -0.03
C ASN A 97 9.68 -12.25 1.43
N LYS A 98 9.71 -13.51 1.89
CA LYS A 98 9.42 -13.93 3.28
C LYS A 98 8.01 -13.53 3.76
N ILE A 99 7.04 -13.45 2.87
CA ILE A 99 5.63 -13.26 3.16
C ILE A 99 5.00 -14.65 3.31
N ASN A 100 4.16 -14.85 4.34
CA ASN A 100 3.41 -16.10 4.51
C ASN A 100 2.09 -16.00 3.72
N PRO A 101 1.97 -16.65 2.54
CA PRO A 101 0.79 -16.52 1.70
C PRO A 101 -0.35 -17.39 2.21
N GLY A 102 -1.49 -16.77 2.49
CA GLY A 102 -2.76 -17.40 2.81
C GLY A 102 -3.75 -17.26 1.66
N LEU A 103 -3.31 -17.58 0.43
CA LEU A 103 -4.11 -17.39 -0.78
C LEU A 103 -5.34 -18.28 -0.80
N VAL A 104 -6.47 -17.74 -1.25
CA VAL A 104 -7.69 -18.46 -1.56
C VAL A 104 -7.87 -18.49 -3.07
N PHE A 105 -8.05 -19.68 -3.63
CA PHE A 105 -8.14 -19.85 -5.08
C PHE A 105 -9.59 -19.84 -5.56
N ASP A 106 -9.91 -18.98 -6.51
CA ASP A 106 -11.23 -18.85 -7.13
C ASP A 106 -11.13 -19.10 -8.65
N LYS A 107 -11.70 -20.21 -9.12
CA LYS A 107 -11.72 -20.60 -10.55
C LYS A 107 -12.55 -19.66 -11.42
N THR A 108 -13.42 -18.84 -10.81
CA THR A 108 -14.36 -17.99 -11.55
C THR A 108 -13.75 -16.64 -11.96
N ARG A 109 -12.53 -16.33 -11.48
CA ARG A 109 -11.84 -15.08 -11.78
C ARG A 109 -10.37 -15.30 -12.13
N PRO A 110 -9.77 -14.40 -12.92
CA PRO A 110 -8.32 -14.39 -13.09
C PRO A 110 -7.62 -13.86 -11.83
N THR A 111 -6.36 -14.23 -11.64
CA THR A 111 -5.46 -13.46 -10.76
C THR A 111 -5.39 -12.03 -11.27
N THR A 112 -5.51 -11.04 -10.38
CA THR A 112 -5.41 -9.64 -10.78
C THR A 112 -3.98 -9.31 -11.19
N VAL A 113 -3.81 -8.88 -12.44
CA VAL A 113 -2.51 -8.51 -13.00
C VAL A 113 -2.59 -7.14 -13.64
N LYS A 114 -1.60 -6.29 -13.35
CA LYS A 114 -1.41 -5.00 -14.03
C LYS A 114 -0.14 -5.08 -14.87
N THR A 115 -0.29 -5.37 -16.16
CA THR A 115 0.81 -5.45 -17.13
C THR A 115 1.18 -4.07 -17.63
N ARG A 116 2.42 -3.64 -17.43
CA ARG A 116 2.97 -2.40 -17.99
C ARG A 116 3.93 -2.73 -19.13
N LEU A 117 3.60 -2.26 -20.31
CA LEU A 117 4.45 -2.36 -21.50
C LEU A 117 5.43 -1.19 -21.50
N LEU A 118 6.71 -1.49 -21.41
CA LEU A 118 7.78 -0.51 -21.32
C LEU A 118 8.68 -0.57 -22.55
N SER A 119 8.90 0.59 -23.16
CA SER A 119 9.92 0.77 -24.19
C SER A 119 11.23 1.20 -23.55
N THR A 120 12.33 0.56 -23.94
CA THR A 120 13.66 1.00 -23.56
C THR A 120 14.28 1.84 -24.68
N ALA A 121 14.92 2.93 -24.32
CA ALA A 121 15.73 3.73 -25.27
C ALA A 121 17.06 4.07 -24.61
N HIS A 122 18.15 3.92 -25.37
CA HIS A 122 19.44 4.47 -24.98
C HIS A 122 19.47 5.97 -25.30
N LYS A 123 19.86 6.80 -24.34
CA LYS A 123 19.99 8.25 -24.57
C LYS A 123 21.08 8.55 -25.62
N HIS A 124 22.04 7.65 -25.76
CA HIS A 124 23.15 7.72 -26.72
C HIS A 124 23.68 6.30 -26.93
N PRO A 125 24.21 5.92 -28.11
CA PRO A 125 24.78 4.60 -28.36
C PRO A 125 25.90 4.20 -27.37
N THR A 126 26.56 5.19 -26.77
CA THR A 126 27.64 4.99 -25.77
C THR A 126 27.17 5.19 -24.31
N SER A 127 25.88 5.47 -24.07
CA SER A 127 25.35 5.71 -22.75
C SER A 127 24.89 4.40 -22.09
N SER A 128 25.34 4.15 -20.87
CA SER A 128 24.81 3.08 -20.03
C SER A 128 23.42 3.41 -19.42
N ILE A 129 22.91 4.63 -19.64
CA ILE A 129 21.62 5.07 -19.12
C ILE A 129 20.51 4.59 -20.03
N ILE A 130 19.70 3.65 -19.54
CA ILE A 130 18.52 3.13 -20.22
C ILE A 130 17.31 3.88 -19.67
N PHE A 131 16.58 4.57 -20.54
CA PHE A 131 15.28 5.14 -20.19
C PHE A 131 14.20 4.10 -20.43
N LYS A 132 13.33 3.89 -19.43
CA LYS A 132 12.14 3.07 -19.55
C LYS A 132 10.94 4.01 -19.68
N GLN A 133 10.23 3.96 -20.81
CA GLN A 133 9.00 4.73 -21.03
C GLN A 133 7.82 3.78 -21.04
N GLN A 134 6.82 4.02 -20.18
CA GLN A 134 5.58 3.26 -20.21
C GLN A 134 4.75 3.68 -21.43
N LEU A 135 4.40 2.70 -22.26
CA LEU A 135 3.59 2.89 -23.45
C LEU A 135 2.12 2.58 -23.19
N LEU A 136 1.86 1.52 -22.43
CA LEU A 136 0.51 1.02 -22.15
C LEU A 136 0.48 0.31 -20.81
N ARG A 137 -0.70 0.34 -20.16
CA ARG A 137 -1.04 -0.57 -19.06
C ARG A 137 -2.25 -1.40 -19.45
N LEU A 138 -2.12 -2.71 -19.34
CA LEU A 138 -3.20 -3.68 -19.54
C LEU A 138 -3.56 -4.30 -18.17
N ASP A 139 -4.80 -4.09 -17.73
CA ASP A 139 -5.29 -4.61 -16.47
C ASP A 139 -6.15 -5.87 -16.71
N ARG A 140 -5.74 -6.99 -16.12
CA ARG A 140 -6.52 -8.23 -16.04
C ARG A 140 -7.08 -8.32 -14.62
N LEU A 141 -8.38 -8.21 -14.47
CA LEU A 141 -9.04 -8.23 -13.17
C LEU A 141 -10.51 -8.65 -13.31
N SER A 142 -11.14 -9.01 -12.18
CA SER A 142 -12.59 -9.13 -12.03
C SER A 142 -13.06 -8.16 -10.95
N ARG A 143 -14.25 -7.58 -11.16
CA ARG A 143 -14.99 -6.80 -10.15
C ARG A 143 -16.23 -7.53 -9.66
N ASP A 144 -16.42 -8.78 -10.06
CA ASP A 144 -17.53 -9.59 -9.61
C ASP A 144 -17.40 -9.91 -8.11
N THR A 145 -18.52 -9.98 -7.43
CA THR A 145 -18.55 -10.37 -6.02
C THR A 145 -18.04 -11.80 -5.84
N ILE A 146 -17.26 -12.04 -4.79
CA ILE A 146 -16.82 -13.38 -4.43
C ILE A 146 -17.98 -14.22 -3.93
N SER A 147 -17.93 -15.54 -4.15
CA SER A 147 -18.94 -16.46 -3.63
C SER A 147 -18.87 -16.56 -2.10
N SER A 148 -19.98 -16.93 -1.46
CA SER A 148 -20.00 -17.16 0.00
C SER A 148 -18.99 -18.22 0.44
N LYS A 149 -18.71 -19.22 -0.39
CA LYS A 149 -17.69 -20.25 -0.12
C LYS A 149 -16.28 -19.63 -0.04
N ILE A 150 -15.92 -18.78 -0.99
CA ILE A 150 -14.62 -18.07 -1.01
C ILE A 150 -14.53 -17.12 0.19
N GLU A 151 -15.62 -16.43 0.51
CA GLU A 151 -15.68 -15.54 1.67
C GLU A 151 -15.49 -16.31 2.99
N ASP A 152 -16.12 -17.47 3.15
CA ASP A 152 -15.95 -18.32 4.34
C ASP A 152 -14.52 -18.90 4.45
N GLU A 153 -13.85 -19.16 3.32
CA GLU A 153 -12.43 -19.55 3.30
C GLU A 153 -11.52 -18.41 3.75
N LEU A 154 -11.79 -17.16 3.30
CA LEU A 154 -11.07 -15.97 3.76
C LEU A 154 -11.24 -15.78 5.27
N VAL A 155 -12.46 -15.89 5.79
CA VAL A 155 -12.76 -15.81 7.23
C VAL A 155 -11.91 -16.81 8.01
N LYS A 156 -11.87 -18.09 7.60
CA LYS A 156 -11.02 -19.11 8.24
C LYS A 156 -9.53 -18.75 8.20
N LYS A 157 -9.05 -18.16 7.10
CA LYS A 157 -7.65 -17.71 6.99
C LYS A 157 -7.34 -16.56 7.95
N ILE A 158 -8.28 -15.62 8.14
CA ILE A 158 -8.13 -14.54 9.12
C ILE A 158 -8.10 -15.13 10.53
N GLU A 159 -9.07 -15.97 10.90
CA GLU A 159 -9.18 -16.61 12.22
C GLU A 159 -7.92 -17.39 12.59
N SER A 160 -7.36 -18.14 11.64
CA SER A 160 -6.16 -18.97 11.87
C SER A 160 -4.87 -18.15 12.06
N ASN A 161 -4.88 -16.84 11.77
CA ASN A 161 -3.71 -15.99 11.83
C ASN A 161 -3.85 -14.81 12.79
N ILE A 162 -5.06 -14.43 13.21
CA ILE A 162 -5.29 -13.21 13.99
C ILE A 162 -4.55 -13.19 15.33
N GLU A 163 -4.46 -14.31 16.02
CA GLU A 163 -3.75 -14.43 17.29
C GLU A 163 -2.22 -14.29 17.17
N LYS A 164 -1.68 -14.50 15.95
CA LYS A 164 -0.23 -14.43 15.68
C LYS A 164 0.26 -13.02 15.41
N VAL A 165 -0.65 -12.05 15.29
CA VAL A 165 -0.36 -10.68 14.86
C VAL A 165 -0.83 -9.64 15.87
N LYS A 166 -0.31 -8.42 15.74
CA LYS A 166 -0.72 -7.27 16.57
C LYS A 166 -1.47 -6.22 15.75
N THR A 167 -1.40 -6.30 14.44
CA THR A 167 -2.11 -5.40 13.53
C THR A 167 -2.72 -6.20 12.37
N LEU A 168 -3.95 -5.89 12.02
CA LEU A 168 -4.61 -6.29 10.78
C LEU A 168 -4.67 -5.07 9.86
N LEU A 169 -4.09 -5.17 8.67
CA LEU A 169 -4.17 -4.18 7.61
C LEU A 169 -5.15 -4.66 6.54
N ILE A 170 -6.22 -3.92 6.29
CA ILE A 170 -7.06 -4.10 5.11
C ILE A 170 -6.54 -3.17 4.01
N SER A 171 -6.22 -3.73 2.83
CA SER A 171 -5.82 -2.98 1.62
C SER A 171 -6.87 -3.24 0.53
N ASP A 172 -7.74 -2.26 0.32
CA ASP A 172 -8.95 -2.37 -0.49
C ASP A 172 -8.87 -1.49 -1.74
N TYR A 173 -8.68 -2.12 -2.88
CA TYR A 173 -8.59 -1.51 -4.22
C TYR A 173 -9.93 -1.53 -4.98
N ASN A 174 -11.04 -1.82 -4.29
CA ASN A 174 -12.37 -1.92 -4.88
C ASN A 174 -12.48 -3.02 -5.97
N LEU A 175 -11.83 -4.16 -5.73
CA LEU A 175 -11.91 -5.34 -6.60
C LEU A 175 -12.85 -6.42 -6.04
N SER A 176 -13.76 -6.01 -5.16
CA SER A 176 -14.86 -6.83 -4.60
C SER A 176 -14.42 -7.97 -3.66
N ILE A 177 -13.15 -7.98 -3.19
CA ILE A 177 -12.70 -8.96 -2.19
C ILE A 177 -13.16 -8.53 -0.79
N CYS A 178 -13.07 -7.23 -0.48
CA CYS A 178 -13.44 -6.66 0.81
C CYS A 178 -14.96 -6.46 0.91
N SER A 179 -15.72 -7.56 0.99
CA SER A 179 -17.18 -7.53 1.16
C SER A 179 -17.59 -6.94 2.51
N LYS A 180 -18.84 -6.46 2.62
CA LYS A 180 -19.38 -5.95 3.90
C LYS A 180 -19.31 -7.00 5.03
N LYS A 181 -19.59 -8.27 4.73
CA LYS A 181 -19.52 -9.36 5.70
C LYS A 181 -18.10 -9.60 6.16
N LEU A 182 -17.14 -9.67 5.23
CA LEU A 182 -15.73 -9.89 5.53
C LEU A 182 -15.16 -8.75 6.38
N ILE A 183 -15.45 -7.48 6.02
CA ILE A 183 -15.02 -6.30 6.78
C ILE A 183 -15.64 -6.34 8.20
N SER A 184 -16.93 -6.60 8.32
CA SER A 184 -17.58 -6.68 9.63
C SER A 184 -16.98 -7.78 10.51
N HIS A 185 -16.62 -8.92 9.92
CA HIS A 185 -15.93 -10.01 10.62
C HIS A 185 -14.52 -9.58 11.04
N ALA A 186 -13.74 -8.95 10.14
CA ALA A 186 -12.41 -8.45 10.43
C ALA A 186 -12.41 -7.43 11.59
N ILE A 187 -13.36 -6.49 11.60
CA ILE A 187 -13.55 -5.53 12.71
C ILE A 187 -13.85 -6.25 14.02
N LYS A 188 -14.78 -7.20 14.00
CA LYS A 188 -15.18 -7.96 15.19
C LYS A 188 -14.00 -8.73 15.79
N ILE A 189 -13.35 -9.55 14.95
CA ILE A 189 -12.27 -10.44 15.42
C ILE A 189 -11.03 -9.65 15.87
N SER A 190 -10.74 -8.50 15.25
CA SER A 190 -9.66 -7.61 15.66
C SER A 190 -9.90 -7.08 17.08
N LYS A 191 -11.13 -6.65 17.39
CA LYS A 191 -11.52 -6.18 18.73
C LYS A 191 -11.43 -7.29 19.77
N GLU A 192 -11.93 -8.49 19.47
CA GLU A 192 -11.90 -9.66 20.34
C GLU A 192 -10.49 -10.10 20.70
N ASN A 193 -9.50 -9.89 19.79
CA ASN A 193 -8.11 -10.28 19.98
C ASN A 193 -7.16 -9.13 20.33
N ASN A 194 -7.67 -7.92 20.60
CA ASN A 194 -6.88 -6.72 20.83
C ASN A 194 -5.83 -6.46 19.72
N VAL A 195 -6.25 -6.63 18.47
CA VAL A 195 -5.46 -6.36 17.26
C VAL A 195 -5.88 -5.01 16.69
N SER A 196 -4.92 -4.12 16.43
CA SER A 196 -5.20 -2.82 15.82
C SER A 196 -5.61 -3.01 14.35
N LEU A 197 -6.80 -2.50 13.97
CA LEU A 197 -7.28 -2.55 12.60
C LEU A 197 -6.91 -1.26 11.86
N ILE A 198 -6.09 -1.39 10.83
CA ILE A 198 -5.72 -0.30 9.91
C ILE A 198 -6.35 -0.59 8.55
N VAL A 199 -6.83 0.46 7.89
CA VAL A 199 -7.50 0.34 6.60
C VAL A 199 -6.90 1.32 5.60
N ASP A 200 -6.41 0.78 4.50
CA ASP A 200 -6.02 1.51 3.30
C ASP A 200 -7.09 1.31 2.23
N SER A 201 -7.91 2.32 2.01
CA SER A 201 -9.01 2.31 1.05
C SER A 201 -9.32 3.73 0.61
N GLY A 202 -9.72 3.90 -0.65
CA GLY A 202 -10.10 5.19 -1.23
C GLY A 202 -11.61 5.46 -1.29
N HIS A 203 -12.47 4.59 -0.72
CA HIS A 203 -13.92 4.70 -0.93
C HIS A 203 -14.73 4.07 0.21
N ASP A 204 -16.02 4.46 0.30
CA ASP A 204 -17.04 3.85 1.18
C ASP A 204 -16.56 3.68 2.64
N PHE A 205 -16.02 4.76 3.21
CA PHE A 205 -15.39 4.75 4.53
C PHE A 205 -16.30 4.35 5.69
N GLU A 206 -17.63 4.47 5.52
CA GLU A 206 -18.61 4.05 6.53
C GLU A 206 -18.55 2.54 6.85
N ARG A 207 -18.04 1.72 5.89
CA ARG A 207 -17.86 0.27 6.08
C ARG A 207 -16.85 -0.08 7.18
N PHE A 208 -15.92 0.84 7.46
CA PHE A 208 -14.78 0.62 8.34
C PHE A 208 -14.99 1.17 9.75
N LYS A 209 -16.24 1.38 10.12
CA LYS A 209 -16.63 1.94 11.42
C LYS A 209 -16.01 1.19 12.60
N GLY A 210 -15.22 1.93 13.40
CA GLY A 210 -14.52 1.41 14.57
C GLY A 210 -13.17 0.79 14.26
N SER A 211 -12.55 1.10 13.08
CA SER A 211 -11.14 0.87 12.83
C SER A 211 -10.27 1.80 13.69
N PHE A 212 -9.05 1.36 13.96
CA PHE A 212 -8.05 2.16 14.68
C PHE A 212 -7.53 3.31 13.80
N LEU A 213 -7.28 3.06 12.51
CA LEU A 213 -6.76 4.05 11.58
C LEU A 213 -7.27 3.77 10.16
N ILE A 214 -7.60 4.84 9.41
CA ILE A 214 -7.77 4.80 7.95
C ILE A 214 -6.74 5.70 7.28
N THR A 215 -6.26 5.33 6.06
CA THR A 215 -5.17 6.02 5.37
C THR A 215 -5.54 6.50 3.95
N PRO A 216 -6.59 7.32 3.79
CA PRO A 216 -6.96 7.84 2.48
C PRO A 216 -5.92 8.83 1.93
N ASN A 217 -5.89 8.98 0.60
CA ASN A 217 -5.21 10.09 -0.03
C ASN A 217 -6.11 11.34 -0.08
N GLN A 218 -5.55 12.50 -0.46
CA GLN A 218 -6.30 13.75 -0.55
C GLN A 218 -7.46 13.68 -1.55
N PRO A 219 -7.30 13.19 -2.81
CA PRO A 219 -8.39 13.04 -3.76
C PRO A 219 -9.54 12.16 -3.25
N ASP A 220 -9.23 11.03 -2.61
CA ASP A 220 -10.24 10.14 -2.03
C ASP A 220 -10.99 10.81 -0.86
N THR A 221 -10.25 11.57 -0.05
CA THR A 221 -10.82 12.38 1.03
C THR A 221 -11.78 13.43 0.47
N GLU A 222 -11.35 14.21 -0.53
CA GLU A 222 -12.16 15.24 -1.19
C GLU A 222 -13.45 14.66 -1.78
N SER A 223 -13.33 13.49 -2.43
CA SER A 223 -14.48 12.75 -2.95
C SER A 223 -15.47 12.36 -1.84
N ALA A 224 -14.97 11.86 -0.71
CA ALA A 224 -15.80 11.43 0.42
C ALA A 224 -16.47 12.59 1.16
N VAL A 225 -15.78 13.71 1.30
CA VAL A 225 -16.31 14.87 2.01
C VAL A 225 -17.09 15.83 1.11
N GLY A 226 -16.93 15.74 -0.22
CA GLY A 226 -17.68 16.51 -1.21
C GLY A 226 -17.21 17.96 -1.40
N PHE A 227 -15.93 18.26 -1.06
CA PHE A 227 -15.29 19.56 -1.32
C PHE A 227 -13.76 19.40 -1.43
N LEU A 228 -13.11 20.37 -2.09
CA LEU A 228 -11.66 20.39 -2.28
C LEU A 228 -10.90 20.86 -1.03
N ILE A 229 -9.67 20.37 -0.88
CA ILE A 229 -8.73 20.78 0.18
C ILE A 229 -7.72 21.75 -0.44
N GLU A 230 -7.97 23.06 -0.26
CA GLU A 230 -7.17 24.12 -0.87
C GLU A 230 -6.21 24.78 0.13
N ASP A 231 -6.53 24.70 1.42
CA ASP A 231 -5.79 25.35 2.49
C ASP A 231 -5.86 24.54 3.80
N LYS A 232 -5.25 25.07 4.88
CA LYS A 232 -5.24 24.44 6.18
C LYS A 232 -6.64 24.32 6.79
N ASP A 233 -7.51 25.30 6.60
CA ASP A 233 -8.85 25.30 7.20
C ASP A 233 -9.76 24.27 6.52
N SER A 234 -9.70 24.16 5.20
CA SER A 234 -10.40 23.11 4.44
C SER A 234 -9.87 21.72 4.75
N LEU A 235 -8.55 21.58 4.98
CA LEU A 235 -7.95 20.30 5.42
C LEU A 235 -8.49 19.88 6.81
N ILE A 236 -8.56 20.82 7.78
CA ILE A 236 -9.10 20.53 9.11
C ILE A 236 -10.57 20.10 9.00
N LYS A 237 -11.37 20.85 8.23
CA LYS A 237 -12.78 20.50 7.99
C LYS A 237 -12.94 19.12 7.34
N ALA A 238 -12.08 18.78 6.36
CA ALA A 238 -12.11 17.49 5.67
C ALA A 238 -11.79 16.34 6.63
N GLY A 239 -10.70 16.44 7.39
CA GLY A 239 -10.31 15.41 8.35
C GLY A 239 -11.36 15.20 9.44
N SER A 240 -11.89 16.29 10.04
CA SER A 240 -12.97 16.24 11.03
C SER A 240 -14.25 15.63 10.46
N LYS A 241 -14.60 15.92 9.20
CA LYS A 241 -15.76 15.32 8.53
C LYS A 241 -15.52 13.85 8.25
N LEU A 242 -14.34 13.48 7.78
CA LEU A 242 -14.01 12.08 7.46
C LEU A 242 -13.95 11.19 8.72
N LEU A 243 -13.47 11.71 9.86
CA LEU A 243 -13.57 11.03 11.16
C LEU A 243 -15.04 10.71 11.52
N LYS A 244 -15.97 11.64 11.26
CA LYS A 244 -17.42 11.42 11.50
C LYS A 244 -18.01 10.39 10.54
N ILE A 245 -17.62 10.41 9.26
CA ILE A 245 -18.10 9.46 8.25
C ILE A 245 -17.62 8.05 8.57
N SER A 246 -16.32 7.88 8.80
CA SER A 246 -15.69 6.58 9.02
C SER A 246 -15.91 6.04 10.44
N CYS A 247 -16.20 6.90 11.42
CA CYS A 247 -16.16 6.56 12.84
C CYS A 247 -14.88 5.80 13.24
N ALA A 248 -13.76 6.07 12.57
CA ALA A 248 -12.45 5.58 12.95
C ALA A 248 -11.89 6.38 14.13
N GLU A 249 -10.97 5.78 14.87
CA GLU A 249 -10.28 6.48 15.97
C GLU A 249 -9.33 7.55 15.40
N ASN A 250 -8.68 7.25 14.27
CA ASN A 250 -7.71 8.12 13.61
C ASN A 250 -7.89 8.10 12.09
N VAL A 251 -7.51 9.22 11.45
CA VAL A 251 -7.45 9.37 9.98
C VAL A 251 -6.09 9.95 9.60
N LEU A 252 -5.34 9.28 8.72
CA LEU A 252 -4.10 9.77 8.14
C LEU A 252 -4.34 10.14 6.68
N ILE A 253 -4.47 11.42 6.37
CA ILE A 253 -4.62 11.89 4.98
C ILE A 253 -3.23 12.04 4.36
N THR A 254 -2.95 11.28 3.30
CA THR A 254 -1.71 11.44 2.51
C THR A 254 -1.91 12.48 1.42
N ARG A 255 -0.94 13.42 1.25
CA ARG A 255 -1.09 14.63 0.44
C ARG A 255 0.07 14.81 -0.56
N GLY A 256 0.69 13.72 -0.98
CA GLY A 256 1.80 13.72 -1.93
C GLY A 256 2.94 14.64 -1.48
N SER A 257 3.29 15.65 -2.29
CA SER A 257 4.36 16.60 -2.01
C SER A 257 4.11 17.50 -0.79
N GLU A 258 2.87 17.57 -0.31
CA GLU A 258 2.51 18.32 0.90
C GLU A 258 2.62 17.48 2.18
N GLY A 259 3.04 16.22 2.06
CA GLY A 259 3.23 15.32 3.19
C GLY A 259 1.95 14.65 3.66
N MET A 260 1.65 14.73 4.96
CA MET A 260 0.53 14.01 5.58
C MET A 260 -0.11 14.82 6.70
N ALA A 261 -1.36 14.49 7.02
CA ALA A 261 -2.08 15.06 8.16
C ALA A 261 -2.76 13.93 8.95
N LEU A 262 -2.40 13.78 10.22
CA LEU A 262 -3.00 12.80 11.13
C LEU A 262 -4.04 13.50 12.01
N PHE A 263 -5.26 13.01 11.96
CA PHE A 263 -6.40 13.44 12.77
C PHE A 263 -6.75 12.39 13.80
N ASN A 264 -7.13 12.83 14.99
CA ASN A 264 -7.61 11.97 16.07
C ASN A 264 -9.03 12.34 16.46
N SER A 265 -9.89 11.36 16.72
CA SER A 265 -11.31 11.57 17.05
C SER A 265 -11.53 12.34 18.36
N SER A 266 -10.57 12.32 19.29
CA SER A 266 -10.64 13.08 20.53
C SER A 266 -10.32 14.57 20.37
N HIS A 267 -9.53 14.92 19.33
CA HIS A 267 -9.12 16.30 19.03
C HIS A 267 -9.17 16.52 17.51
N PRO A 268 -10.38 16.50 16.90
CA PRO A 268 -10.53 16.46 15.44
C PRO A 268 -10.05 17.74 14.73
N ASP A 269 -9.99 18.85 15.44
CA ASP A 269 -9.64 20.17 14.89
C ASP A 269 -8.15 20.54 15.10
N ASP A 270 -7.37 19.65 15.75
CA ASP A 270 -5.92 19.85 16.00
C ASP A 270 -5.10 18.71 15.38
N PRO A 271 -4.97 18.65 14.04
CA PRO A 271 -4.23 17.61 13.37
C PRO A 271 -2.71 17.73 13.54
N PHE A 272 -2.06 16.57 13.64
CA PHE A 272 -0.62 16.48 13.54
C PHE A 272 -0.18 16.54 12.07
N ILE A 273 0.41 17.68 11.66
CA ILE A 273 0.85 17.91 10.28
C ILE A 273 2.29 17.50 10.10
N LEU A 274 2.51 16.63 9.11
CA LEU A 274 3.82 16.09 8.72
C LEU A 274 4.18 16.62 7.33
N PRO A 275 5.17 17.53 7.18
CA PRO A 275 5.64 17.92 5.86
C PRO A 275 6.31 16.74 5.14
N ALA A 276 6.31 16.73 3.82
CA ALA A 276 7.06 15.73 3.06
C ALA A 276 8.56 15.87 3.32
N PHE A 277 9.26 14.76 3.53
CA PHE A 277 10.71 14.76 3.71
C PHE A 277 11.46 15.08 2.41
N ASN A 278 10.81 14.88 1.26
CA ASN A 278 11.41 15.18 -0.03
C ASN A 278 10.31 15.56 -1.05
N ALA A 279 10.22 16.84 -1.36
CA ALA A 279 9.23 17.36 -2.32
C ALA A 279 9.78 17.46 -3.76
N SER A 280 11.10 17.35 -3.99
CA SER A 280 11.74 17.74 -5.24
C SER A 280 12.30 16.61 -6.11
N GLU A 281 12.47 15.40 -5.59
CA GLU A 281 13.08 14.28 -6.30
C GLU A 281 12.12 13.08 -6.37
N VAL A 282 10.99 13.27 -7.04
CA VAL A 282 10.01 12.20 -7.27
C VAL A 282 10.25 11.59 -8.64
N PHE A 283 10.51 10.28 -8.68
CA PHE A 283 10.69 9.51 -9.90
C PHE A 283 9.43 8.71 -10.25
N ASP A 284 8.85 8.00 -9.27
CA ASP A 284 7.67 7.18 -9.45
C ASP A 284 6.87 7.12 -8.15
N VAL A 285 5.59 7.45 -8.18
CA VAL A 285 4.69 7.42 -7.01
C VAL A 285 3.96 6.09 -6.83
N THR A 286 4.20 5.13 -7.72
CA THR A 286 3.51 3.83 -7.70
C THR A 286 3.78 3.09 -6.39
N GLY A 287 2.72 2.72 -5.66
CA GLY A 287 2.82 1.98 -4.41
C GLY A 287 3.25 2.79 -3.18
N ALA A 288 3.38 4.12 -3.29
CA ALA A 288 3.73 4.96 -2.13
C ALA A 288 2.66 4.88 -1.02
N GLY A 289 1.37 4.80 -1.36
CA GLY A 289 0.27 4.58 -0.41
C GLY A 289 0.42 3.25 0.32
N ASP A 290 0.62 2.15 -0.42
CA ASP A 290 0.88 0.82 0.16
C ASP A 290 2.08 0.84 1.11
N THR A 291 3.14 1.57 0.73
CA THR A 291 4.32 1.74 1.58
C THR A 291 3.96 2.43 2.89
N VAL A 292 3.24 3.56 2.84
CA VAL A 292 2.79 4.26 4.05
C VAL A 292 1.95 3.33 4.92
N ALA A 293 0.91 2.71 4.35
CA ALA A 293 0.00 1.83 5.08
C ALA A 293 0.74 0.64 5.71
N GLY A 294 1.62 -0.04 4.94
CA GLY A 294 2.40 -1.18 5.41
C GLY A 294 3.40 -0.81 6.52
N ILE A 295 4.15 0.29 6.35
CA ILE A 295 5.12 0.76 7.35
C ILE A 295 4.42 1.23 8.63
N VAL A 296 3.33 1.99 8.52
CA VAL A 296 2.53 2.43 9.69
C VAL A 296 1.95 1.22 10.41
N ALA A 297 1.39 0.23 9.69
CA ALA A 297 0.88 -0.99 10.28
C ALA A 297 1.97 -1.78 11.04
N CYS A 298 3.16 -1.88 10.45
CA CYS A 298 4.30 -2.51 11.08
C CYS A 298 4.75 -1.76 12.36
N ALA A 299 4.84 -0.43 12.30
CA ALA A 299 5.25 0.40 13.42
C ALA A 299 4.24 0.35 14.58
N VAL A 300 2.93 0.41 14.28
CA VAL A 300 1.86 0.23 15.27
C VAL A 300 1.96 -1.15 15.92
N SER A 301 2.18 -2.19 15.12
CA SER A 301 2.39 -3.56 15.60
C SER A 301 3.60 -3.68 16.55
N ALA A 302 4.66 -2.91 16.31
CA ALA A 302 5.84 -2.80 17.15
C ALA A 302 5.65 -1.85 18.36
N LYS A 303 4.40 -1.40 18.63
CA LYS A 303 4.03 -0.47 19.71
C LYS A 303 4.67 0.92 19.58
N CYS A 304 4.93 1.37 18.36
CA CYS A 304 5.34 2.74 18.09
C CYS A 304 4.16 3.69 18.32
N PRO A 305 4.34 4.84 19.00
CA PRO A 305 3.32 5.89 19.06
C PRO A 305 2.88 6.29 17.64
N LEU A 306 1.58 6.53 17.44
CA LEU A 306 0.99 6.70 16.11
C LEU A 306 1.63 7.86 15.32
N GLU A 307 1.89 9.00 15.95
CA GLU A 307 2.57 10.14 15.31
C GLU A 307 3.97 9.76 14.78
N LEU A 308 4.73 8.97 15.56
CA LEU A 308 6.04 8.48 15.13
C LEU A 308 5.91 7.41 14.04
N ALA A 309 4.90 6.54 14.12
CA ALA A 309 4.60 5.56 13.07
C ALA A 309 4.30 6.25 11.74
N CYS A 310 3.46 7.30 11.75
CA CYS A 310 3.17 8.13 10.58
C CYS A 310 4.42 8.86 10.08
N THR A 311 5.28 9.35 10.98
CA THR A 311 6.56 9.98 10.61
C THR A 311 7.48 8.99 9.89
N ILE A 312 7.58 7.74 10.38
CA ILE A 312 8.37 6.67 9.72
C ILE A 312 7.74 6.30 8.37
N GLY A 313 6.41 6.23 8.27
CA GLY A 313 5.70 6.00 7.00
C GLY A 313 5.98 7.09 5.97
N ASN A 314 5.98 8.35 6.38
CA ASN A 314 6.33 9.51 5.53
C ASN A 314 7.81 9.45 5.07
N LEU A 315 8.72 9.09 5.97
CA LEU A 315 10.13 8.88 5.65
C LEU A 315 10.29 7.74 4.61
N ALA A 316 9.62 6.61 4.81
CA ALA A 316 9.64 5.48 3.88
C ALA A 316 9.11 5.88 2.49
N ALA A 317 7.98 6.60 2.43
CA ALA A 317 7.44 7.12 1.18
C ALA A 317 8.46 8.00 0.44
N SER A 318 9.19 8.88 1.15
CA SER A 318 10.22 9.74 0.55
C SER A 318 11.40 8.97 -0.06
N ILE A 319 11.65 7.74 0.38
CA ILE A 319 12.68 6.85 -0.18
C ILE A 319 12.14 6.12 -1.41
N VAL A 320 10.94 5.52 -1.32
CA VAL A 320 10.42 4.67 -2.40
C VAL A 320 10.03 5.46 -3.64
N VAL A 321 9.55 6.70 -3.51
CA VAL A 321 9.23 7.55 -4.68
C VAL A 321 10.45 7.96 -5.52
N LYS A 322 11.68 7.71 -5.04
CA LYS A 322 12.92 7.86 -5.82
C LYS A 322 13.31 6.61 -6.59
N LYS A 323 12.61 5.50 -6.37
CA LYS A 323 12.85 4.20 -6.99
C LYS A 323 11.78 3.96 -8.08
N TYR A 324 12.03 3.03 -8.99
CA TYR A 324 11.09 2.66 -10.04
C TYR A 324 10.12 1.56 -9.56
N GLY A 325 8.84 1.68 -9.94
CA GLY A 325 7.80 0.67 -9.67
C GLY A 325 7.42 0.53 -8.20
N THR A 326 6.88 -0.62 -7.82
CA THR A 326 6.50 -0.94 -6.43
C THR A 326 7.73 -1.30 -5.59
N ALA A 327 8.57 -0.30 -5.34
CA ALA A 327 9.78 -0.45 -4.55
C ALA A 327 9.49 -0.48 -3.05
N VAL A 328 10.40 -1.08 -2.30
CA VAL A 328 10.35 -1.14 -0.83
C VAL A 328 11.58 -0.48 -0.21
N THR A 329 11.53 -0.26 1.09
CA THR A 329 12.66 0.24 1.88
C THR A 329 13.02 -0.74 2.99
N THR A 330 14.26 -0.64 3.50
CA THR A 330 14.79 -1.47 4.58
C THR A 330 15.02 -0.63 5.84
N ILE A 331 15.18 -1.27 6.99
CA ILE A 331 15.57 -0.61 8.24
C ILE A 331 16.85 0.21 8.03
N LYS A 332 17.82 -0.36 7.31
CA LYS A 332 19.09 0.31 7.00
C LYS A 332 18.88 1.58 6.19
N GLU A 333 18.12 1.50 5.08
CA GLU A 333 17.83 2.67 4.24
C GLU A 333 17.06 3.75 5.00
N LEU A 334 16.10 3.38 5.87
CA LEU A 334 15.37 4.32 6.72
C LEU A 334 16.31 5.07 7.66
N THR A 335 17.24 4.35 8.32
CA THR A 335 18.19 4.94 9.26
C THR A 335 19.18 5.87 8.53
N GLU A 336 19.79 5.39 7.45
CA GLU A 336 20.73 6.18 6.65
C GLU A 336 20.06 7.44 6.07
N HIS A 337 18.85 7.32 5.55
CA HIS A 337 18.12 8.49 5.01
C HIS A 337 17.76 9.50 6.09
N LEU A 338 17.34 9.04 7.28
CA LEU A 338 17.05 9.93 8.42
C LEU A 338 18.28 10.72 8.89
N GLU A 339 19.47 10.15 8.80
CA GLU A 339 20.73 10.83 9.12
C GLU A 339 21.05 11.97 8.16
N THR A 340 20.69 11.83 6.87
CA THR A 340 20.93 12.86 5.85
C THR A 340 19.98 14.05 5.93
N ILE A 341 18.84 13.91 6.60
CA ILE A 341 17.86 15.00 6.77
C ILE A 341 18.41 15.97 7.83
N SER A 342 18.53 17.24 7.47
CA SER A 342 19.04 18.32 8.35
C SER A 342 18.00 18.79 9.38
#